data_6137c0ce1d4c28388927bb891ba2a74b
#
_entry.id   6137c0ce1d4c28388927bb891ba2a74b
#
_cell.length_a   1.000
_cell.length_b   1.000
_cell.length_c   1.000
_cell.angle_alpha   90.00
_cell.angle_beta   90.00
_cell.angle_gamma   90.00
#
_symmetry.space_group_name_H-M   'P 1'
#
loop_
_entity.id
_entity.type
_entity.pdbx_description
1 polymer ?
#
loop_
_entity_poly.entity_id
_entity_poly.type
_entity_poly.pdbx_seq_one_letter_code
_entity_poly.pdbx_strand_id
1 'polypeptide(L)'
;LPIHPFADILVKQGLSADDIRGNTSSSARRESPSQVFGISTPGRKDTGTTKEQVGPKDAGATDYVVRTPGHTFTMDDGAADGTNQLTRLRTASGHQLLMHDTDGIVYIANGSGNAWIEMNRDGKIDLYSGVGGINIRTQGDFNLHSDANINMHAAGSIRMGAETDMIQ
;
A
#
# COMPACT_ATOMS: atom_id res chain seq x y z
N LEU A 1 -11.17 2.38 15.23
CA LEU A 1 -9.95 2.93 14.61
C LEU A 1 -10.36 4.09 13.74
N PRO A 2 -9.71 5.26 13.83
CA PRO A 2 -9.96 6.33 12.88
C PRO A 2 -9.59 5.81 11.49
N ILE A 3 -10.53 5.89 10.58
CA ILE A 3 -10.27 5.55 9.18
C ILE A 3 -9.33 6.65 8.68
N HIS A 4 -8.15 6.27 8.26
CA HIS A 4 -7.21 7.22 7.69
C HIS A 4 -7.85 7.86 6.45
N PRO A 5 -7.82 9.20 6.28
CA PRO A 5 -8.48 9.87 5.13
C PRO A 5 -8.07 9.28 3.78
N PHE A 6 -6.87 8.75 3.73
CA PHE A 6 -6.32 8.10 2.55
C PHE A 6 -6.97 6.75 2.22
N ALA A 7 -7.44 6.01 3.23
CA ALA A 7 -8.18 4.77 2.98
C ALA A 7 -9.47 5.04 2.20
N ASP A 8 -10.10 6.19 2.44
CA ASP A 8 -11.29 6.63 1.72
C ASP A 8 -10.99 6.91 0.24
N ILE A 9 -9.84 7.51 -0.06
CA ILE A 9 -9.39 7.75 -1.43
C ILE A 9 -9.14 6.43 -2.15
N LEU A 10 -8.46 5.48 -1.52
CA LEU A 10 -8.21 4.16 -2.09
C LEU A 10 -9.52 3.40 -2.36
N VAL A 11 -10.50 3.50 -1.47
CA VAL A 11 -11.83 2.89 -1.65
C VAL A 11 -12.58 3.56 -2.80
N LYS A 12 -12.63 4.89 -2.85
CA LYS A 12 -13.28 5.65 -3.91
C LYS A 12 -12.68 5.39 -5.29
N GLN A 13 -11.39 5.15 -5.34
CA GLN A 13 -10.67 4.79 -6.57
C GLN A 13 -10.80 3.31 -6.95
N GLY A 14 -11.45 2.48 -6.12
CA GLY A 14 -11.52 1.04 -6.30
C GLY A 14 -10.18 0.33 -6.14
N LEU A 15 -9.19 1.00 -5.56
CA LEU A 15 -7.82 0.46 -5.47
C LEU A 15 -7.63 -0.50 -4.30
N SER A 16 -8.52 -0.47 -3.31
CA SER A 16 -8.44 -1.35 -2.14
C SER A 16 -8.82 -2.80 -2.43
N ALA A 17 -9.61 -3.03 -3.47
CA ALA A 17 -10.13 -4.34 -3.85
C ALA A 17 -9.92 -4.67 -5.34
N ASP A 18 -9.07 -3.93 -6.03
CA ASP A 18 -8.90 -4.05 -7.47
C ASP A 18 -7.85 -5.12 -7.84
N ASP A 19 -8.27 -6.35 -7.86
CA ASP A 19 -7.46 -7.49 -8.36
C ASP A 19 -7.29 -7.44 -9.90
N ILE A 20 -8.07 -6.61 -10.58
CA ILE A 20 -8.17 -6.60 -12.04
C ILE A 20 -7.48 -5.39 -12.66
N ARG A 21 -7.27 -4.30 -11.89
CA ARG A 21 -6.62 -3.07 -12.36
C ARG A 21 -5.13 -3.23 -12.56
N GLY A 22 -4.58 -3.90 -13.20
CA GLY A 22 -3.22 -4.28 -13.53
C GLY A 22 -3.25 -5.47 -14.45
N ASN A 23 -4.44 -5.94 -14.77
CA ASN A 23 -4.60 -6.98 -15.76
C ASN A 23 -4.69 -6.33 -17.14
N THR A 24 -3.61 -6.40 -17.89
CA THR A 24 -3.46 -5.79 -19.22
C THR A 24 -4.48 -6.26 -20.24
N SER A 25 -5.19 -7.36 -19.98
CA SER A 25 -6.18 -7.92 -20.91
C SER A 25 -7.36 -6.99 -21.20
N SER A 26 -7.72 -6.08 -20.30
CA SER A 26 -8.80 -5.13 -20.53
C SER A 26 -8.35 -3.85 -21.24
N SER A 27 -7.10 -3.43 -21.05
CA SER A 27 -6.57 -2.22 -21.67
C SER A 27 -6.13 -2.47 -23.14
N ALA A 28 -5.69 -3.66 -23.47
CA ALA A 28 -5.30 -4.02 -24.84
C ALA A 28 -6.46 -4.03 -25.85
N ARG A 29 -7.70 -3.96 -25.38
CA ARG A 29 -8.92 -3.97 -26.20
C ARG A 29 -9.59 -2.60 -26.36
N ARG A 30 -9.02 -1.55 -25.77
CA ARG A 30 -9.56 -0.19 -25.93
C ARG A 30 -9.14 0.41 -27.25
N GLU A 31 -10.05 1.08 -27.93
CA GLU A 31 -9.79 1.79 -29.18
C GLU A 31 -8.90 3.03 -28.99
N SER A 32 -8.88 3.59 -27.78
CA SER A 32 -7.99 4.69 -27.38
C SER A 32 -6.81 4.20 -26.57
N PRO A 33 -5.65 4.88 -26.62
CA PRO A 33 -4.53 4.57 -25.74
C PRO A 33 -4.98 4.53 -24.28
N SER A 34 -4.61 3.47 -23.56
CA SER A 34 -4.88 3.38 -22.14
C SER A 34 -3.98 4.36 -21.39
N GLN A 35 -4.57 5.13 -20.47
CA GLN A 35 -3.82 5.95 -19.52
C GLN A 35 -3.29 5.12 -18.34
N VAL A 36 -3.65 3.85 -18.29
CA VAL A 36 -3.24 2.92 -17.23
C VAL A 36 -2.36 1.84 -17.80
N PHE A 37 -1.18 1.69 -17.24
CA PHE A 37 -0.28 0.57 -17.49
C PHE A 37 -0.07 -0.21 -16.19
N GLY A 38 -0.08 -1.52 -16.26
CA GLY A 38 0.19 -2.34 -15.10
C GLY A 38 0.70 -3.72 -15.48
N ILE A 39 1.47 -4.29 -14.58
CA ILE A 39 1.92 -5.67 -14.63
C ILE A 39 1.49 -6.38 -13.36
N SER A 40 1.15 -7.65 -13.48
CA SER A 40 0.79 -8.47 -12.33
C SER A 40 1.37 -9.87 -12.46
N THR A 41 1.68 -10.46 -11.31
CA THR A 41 1.97 -11.89 -11.26
C THR A 41 0.65 -12.67 -11.26
N PRO A 42 0.63 -13.89 -11.80
CA PRO A 42 -0.60 -14.68 -11.87
C PRO A 42 -1.13 -15.12 -10.51
N GLY A 43 -0.40 -14.85 -9.44
CA GLY A 43 -0.75 -15.33 -8.12
C GLY A 43 -0.36 -16.77 -7.85
N ARG A 44 -0.34 -17.13 -6.59
CA ARG A 44 -0.01 -18.47 -6.13
C ARG A 44 -1.13 -19.45 -6.49
N LYS A 45 -0.77 -20.64 -6.95
CA LYS A 45 -1.73 -21.73 -7.13
C LYS A 45 -2.37 -22.05 -5.77
N ASP A 46 -3.70 -22.04 -5.76
CA ASP A 46 -4.45 -22.50 -4.60
C ASP A 46 -4.58 -24.01 -4.65
N THR A 47 -4.05 -24.70 -3.65
CA THR A 47 -4.07 -26.16 -3.56
C THR A 47 -5.26 -26.71 -2.78
N GLY A 48 -6.02 -25.83 -2.15
CA GLY A 48 -7.14 -26.19 -1.27
C GLY A 48 -8.52 -26.07 -1.90
N THR A 49 -8.63 -25.44 -3.06
CA THR A 49 -9.91 -25.21 -3.72
C THR A 49 -10.34 -26.39 -4.59
N THR A 50 -11.64 -26.70 -4.53
CA THR A 50 -12.28 -27.62 -5.46
C THR A 50 -12.14 -27.08 -6.87
N LYS A 51 -11.70 -27.90 -7.80
CA LYS A 51 -11.60 -27.54 -9.21
C LYS A 51 -12.98 -27.18 -9.74
N GLU A 52 -13.18 -25.92 -10.08
CA GLU A 52 -14.39 -25.49 -10.78
C GLU A 52 -14.21 -25.68 -12.28
N GLN A 53 -15.20 -26.32 -12.87
CA GLN A 53 -15.27 -26.55 -14.29
C GLN A 53 -15.95 -25.34 -14.96
N VAL A 54 -15.21 -24.54 -15.74
CA VAL A 54 -15.77 -23.43 -16.53
C VAL A 54 -15.83 -23.84 -17.99
N GLY A 55 -17.02 -23.98 -18.49
CA GLY A 55 -17.29 -24.35 -19.89
C GLY A 55 -18.39 -25.39 -20.03
N PRO A 56 -18.89 -25.64 -21.24
CA PRO A 56 -19.87 -26.69 -21.49
C PRO A 56 -19.30 -28.05 -21.04
N LYS A 57 -20.07 -28.80 -20.31
CA LYS A 57 -19.66 -30.10 -19.77
C LYS A 57 -19.13 -31.08 -20.83
N ASP A 58 -19.45 -30.80 -22.07
CA ASP A 58 -19.17 -31.70 -23.22
C ASP A 58 -17.85 -31.33 -23.97
N ALA A 59 -17.16 -30.31 -23.57
CA ALA A 59 -15.96 -29.79 -24.28
C ALA A 59 -14.65 -30.36 -23.77
N GLY A 60 -14.61 -31.50 -23.14
CA GLY A 60 -13.37 -32.09 -22.63
C GLY A 60 -12.72 -31.19 -21.59
N ALA A 61 -13.42 -30.91 -20.51
CA ALA A 61 -13.05 -29.91 -19.55
C ALA A 61 -11.65 -30.12 -19.00
N THR A 62 -10.80 -29.15 -19.27
CA THR A 62 -9.49 -29.04 -18.64
C THR A 62 -9.64 -28.56 -17.20
N ASP A 63 -8.90 -29.17 -16.31
CA ASP A 63 -8.79 -28.73 -14.93
C ASP A 63 -8.29 -27.29 -14.83
N TYR A 64 -9.02 -26.42 -14.13
CA TYR A 64 -8.50 -25.09 -13.84
C TYR A 64 -7.51 -25.08 -12.71
N VAL A 65 -6.57 -24.18 -12.85
CA VAL A 65 -5.73 -23.78 -11.74
C VAL A 65 -6.36 -22.56 -11.11
N VAL A 66 -7.01 -22.72 -9.97
CA VAL A 66 -7.43 -21.61 -9.14
C VAL A 66 -6.18 -20.94 -8.55
N ARG A 67 -6.14 -19.63 -8.60
CA ARG A 67 -5.04 -18.84 -8.09
C ARG A 67 -5.55 -17.79 -7.11
N THR A 68 -4.76 -17.55 -6.06
CA THR A 68 -4.93 -16.37 -5.21
C THR A 68 -4.43 -15.12 -5.96
N PRO A 69 -4.90 -13.90 -5.59
CA PRO A 69 -4.38 -12.67 -6.18
C PRO A 69 -2.86 -12.60 -6.13
N GLY A 70 -2.25 -12.07 -7.20
CA GLY A 70 -0.81 -11.87 -7.29
C GLY A 70 -0.36 -10.49 -6.83
N HIS A 71 0.91 -10.18 -7.08
CA HIS A 71 1.47 -8.85 -6.88
C HIS A 71 1.18 -7.98 -8.10
N THR A 72 0.96 -6.69 -7.89
CA THR A 72 0.68 -5.73 -8.96
C THR A 72 1.60 -4.52 -8.89
N PHE A 73 2.02 -4.04 -10.06
CA PHE A 73 2.59 -2.71 -10.25
C PHE A 73 1.71 -1.97 -11.23
N THR A 74 1.25 -0.77 -10.89
CA THR A 74 0.32 0.03 -11.69
C THR A 74 0.81 1.46 -11.79
N MET A 75 0.80 2.01 -13.01
CA MET A 75 0.93 3.43 -13.30
C MET A 75 -0.36 3.89 -13.96
N ASP A 76 -0.92 4.98 -13.48
CA ASP A 76 -2.19 5.55 -13.94
C ASP A 76 -2.01 7.06 -14.14
N ASP A 77 -2.12 7.52 -15.36
CA ASP A 77 -2.05 8.95 -15.68
C ASP A 77 -3.33 9.71 -15.31
N GLY A 78 -4.31 8.98 -14.75
CA GLY A 78 -5.52 9.55 -14.20
C GLY A 78 -6.58 9.84 -15.24
N ALA A 79 -7.49 10.74 -14.87
CA ALA A 79 -8.56 11.20 -15.73
C ALA A 79 -8.10 12.37 -16.62
N ALA A 80 -8.90 12.70 -17.63
CA ALA A 80 -8.61 13.80 -18.57
C ALA A 80 -8.52 15.18 -17.89
N ASP A 81 -9.09 15.33 -16.71
CA ASP A 81 -9.02 16.53 -15.88
C ASP A 81 -7.76 16.57 -14.96
N GLY A 82 -6.87 15.60 -15.09
CA GLY A 82 -5.65 15.49 -14.29
C GLY A 82 -5.86 14.94 -12.88
N THR A 83 -7.03 14.40 -12.57
CA THR A 83 -7.28 13.76 -11.29
C THR A 83 -6.85 12.29 -11.30
N ASN A 84 -6.56 11.75 -10.11
CA ASN A 84 -6.23 10.32 -9.89
C ASN A 84 -4.95 9.83 -10.57
N GLN A 85 -3.96 10.69 -10.76
CA GLN A 85 -2.63 10.28 -11.21
C GLN A 85 -1.90 9.57 -10.08
N LEU A 86 -1.42 8.36 -10.34
CA LEU A 86 -0.74 7.56 -9.31
C LEU A 86 0.22 6.50 -9.88
N THR A 87 1.17 6.13 -9.05
CA THR A 87 1.98 4.92 -9.23
C THR A 87 1.86 4.08 -7.96
N ARG A 88 1.58 2.78 -8.11
CA ARG A 88 1.35 1.87 -7.00
C ARG A 88 2.05 0.53 -7.18
N LEU A 89 2.79 0.11 -6.17
CA LEU A 89 3.24 -1.26 -5.99
C LEU A 89 2.41 -1.90 -4.87
N ARG A 90 1.76 -3.02 -5.14
CA ARG A 90 0.93 -3.75 -4.19
C ARG A 90 1.29 -5.23 -4.18
N THR A 91 1.44 -5.79 -3.00
CA THR A 91 1.64 -7.22 -2.84
C THR A 91 0.30 -7.98 -2.75
N ALA A 92 0.34 -9.28 -2.93
CA ALA A 92 -0.84 -10.15 -2.80
C ALA A 92 -1.55 -10.01 -1.45
N SER A 93 -0.81 -9.73 -0.38
CA SER A 93 -1.36 -9.53 0.98
C SER A 93 -1.80 -8.08 1.25
N GLY A 94 -1.69 -7.18 0.27
CA GLY A 94 -2.13 -5.80 0.40
C GLY A 94 -1.09 -4.83 0.94
N HIS A 95 0.17 -5.25 1.20
CA HIS A 95 1.25 -4.28 1.46
C HIS A 95 1.44 -3.40 0.24
N GLN A 96 1.65 -2.11 0.43
CA GLN A 96 1.72 -1.19 -0.70
C GLN A 96 2.68 -0.03 -0.50
N LEU A 97 3.26 0.39 -1.62
CA LEU A 97 3.87 1.68 -1.81
C LEU A 97 3.04 2.42 -2.85
N LEU A 98 2.56 3.60 -2.50
CA LEU A 98 1.72 4.43 -3.35
C LEU A 98 2.30 5.84 -3.43
N MET A 99 2.44 6.34 -4.63
CA MET A 99 2.72 7.73 -4.94
C MET A 99 1.51 8.29 -5.67
N HIS A 100 0.79 9.22 -5.05
CA HIS A 100 -0.40 9.84 -5.60
C HIS A 100 -0.08 11.29 -6.01
N ASP A 101 0.09 11.48 -7.29
CA ASP A 101 0.60 12.73 -7.85
C ASP A 101 -0.40 13.87 -7.70
N THR A 102 -1.67 13.59 -7.98
CA THR A 102 -2.76 14.59 -7.86
C THR A 102 -2.88 15.15 -6.44
N ASP A 103 -2.80 14.31 -5.42
CA ASP A 103 -2.90 14.74 -4.03
C ASP A 103 -1.54 15.07 -3.40
N GLY A 104 -0.45 14.77 -4.09
CA GLY A 104 0.91 14.99 -3.61
C GLY A 104 1.25 14.14 -2.38
N ILE A 105 0.84 12.88 -2.37
CA ILE A 105 1.02 11.97 -1.23
C ILE A 105 1.92 10.81 -1.60
N VAL A 106 2.88 10.50 -0.73
CA VAL A 106 3.61 9.23 -0.75
C VAL A 106 3.20 8.41 0.46
N TYR A 107 2.84 7.16 0.25
CA TYR A 107 2.27 6.31 1.28
C TYR A 107 2.85 4.90 1.24
N ILE A 108 3.36 4.44 2.37
CA ILE A 108 3.86 3.08 2.58
C ILE A 108 3.03 2.44 3.68
N ALA A 109 2.38 1.32 3.41
CA ALA A 109 1.51 0.66 4.37
C ALA A 109 1.66 -0.86 4.36
N ASN A 110 1.44 -1.46 5.51
CA ASN A 110 1.28 -2.91 5.59
C ASN A 110 -0.14 -3.34 5.17
N GLY A 111 -0.30 -4.60 4.79
CA GLY A 111 -1.56 -5.13 4.27
C GLY A 111 -2.73 -5.12 5.25
N SER A 112 -2.46 -5.11 6.55
CA SER A 112 -3.50 -5.01 7.59
C SER A 112 -3.94 -3.58 7.89
N GLY A 113 -3.25 -2.57 7.32
CA GLY A 113 -3.60 -1.15 7.50
C GLY A 113 -3.38 -0.61 8.91
N ASN A 114 -2.57 -1.29 9.72
CA ASN A 114 -2.31 -0.91 11.10
C ASN A 114 -0.93 -0.30 11.35
N ALA A 115 -0.13 -0.14 10.30
CA ALA A 115 1.15 0.57 10.35
C ALA A 115 1.41 1.23 8.99
N TRP A 116 1.79 2.51 9.00
CA TRP A 116 2.11 3.24 7.78
C TRP A 116 3.06 4.40 8.00
N ILE A 117 3.65 4.85 6.89
CA ILE A 117 4.37 6.11 6.75
C ILE A 117 3.65 6.89 5.65
N GLU A 118 3.33 8.15 5.93
CA GLU A 118 2.74 9.07 4.96
C GLU A 118 3.56 10.35 4.89
N MET A 119 3.81 10.80 3.68
CA MET A 119 4.35 12.14 3.40
C MET A 119 3.32 12.87 2.54
N ASN A 120 2.90 14.04 2.98
CA ASN A 120 1.90 14.82 2.26
C ASN A 120 2.52 16.01 1.50
N ARG A 121 1.69 16.68 0.70
CA ARG A 121 2.07 17.84 -0.12
C ARG A 121 2.68 19.00 0.71
N ASP A 122 2.23 19.16 1.94
CA ASP A 122 2.67 20.24 2.82
C ASP A 122 4.00 19.93 3.54
N GLY A 123 4.63 18.81 3.21
CA GLY A 123 5.88 18.36 3.80
C GLY A 123 5.74 17.72 5.17
N LYS A 124 4.53 17.40 5.61
CA LYS A 124 4.31 16.67 6.86
C LYS A 124 4.61 15.19 6.67
N ILE A 125 5.29 14.60 7.64
CA ILE A 125 5.54 13.16 7.71
C ILE A 125 4.80 12.60 8.92
N ASP A 126 3.90 11.67 8.69
CA ASP A 126 3.22 10.89 9.73
C ASP A 126 3.76 9.46 9.75
N LEU A 127 4.22 9.03 10.92
CA LEU A 127 4.61 7.65 11.19
C LEU A 127 3.62 7.07 12.21
N TYR A 128 2.87 6.08 11.80
CA TYR A 128 1.87 5.43 12.64
C TYR A 128 2.18 3.95 12.81
N SER A 129 2.05 3.48 14.04
CA SER A 129 2.06 2.07 14.38
C SER A 129 0.91 1.78 15.35
N GLY A 130 0.24 0.65 15.13
CA GLY A 130 -0.78 0.14 16.04
C GLY A 130 -0.18 -0.42 17.33
N VAL A 131 -0.77 -1.48 17.84
CA VAL A 131 -0.38 -2.07 19.14
C VAL A 131 1.05 -2.63 19.20
N GLY A 132 1.71 -2.83 18.05
CA GLY A 132 3.09 -3.33 17.97
C GLY A 132 4.15 -2.30 18.37
N GLY A 133 3.79 -1.01 18.40
CA GLY A 133 4.71 0.08 18.74
C GLY A 133 5.80 0.34 17.68
N ILE A 134 6.65 1.31 17.98
CA ILE A 134 7.78 1.72 17.14
C ILE A 134 9.07 1.51 17.92
N ASN A 135 10.02 0.77 17.35
CA ASN A 135 11.35 0.57 17.90
C ASN A 135 12.38 1.21 16.96
N ILE A 136 13.19 2.11 17.50
CA ILE A 136 14.32 2.74 16.79
C ILE A 136 15.60 2.30 17.48
N ARG A 137 16.53 1.70 16.74
CA ARG A 137 17.83 1.26 17.25
C ARG A 137 18.93 1.63 16.26
N THR A 138 20.01 2.15 16.76
CA THR A 138 21.24 2.41 16.01
C THR A 138 22.44 1.86 16.77
N GLN A 139 23.52 1.54 16.06
CA GLN A 139 24.82 1.22 16.66
C GLN A 139 25.69 2.47 16.85
N GLY A 140 25.39 3.54 16.11
CA GLY A 140 26.03 4.83 16.26
C GLY A 140 25.10 5.81 16.98
N ASP A 141 25.35 7.08 16.80
CA ASP A 141 24.57 8.14 17.42
C ASP A 141 23.14 8.20 16.87
N PHE A 142 22.21 8.54 17.72
CA PHE A 142 20.85 8.92 17.35
C PHE A 142 20.65 10.41 17.64
N ASN A 143 20.62 11.22 16.56
CA ASN A 143 20.48 12.65 16.67
C ASN A 143 19.05 13.08 16.36
N LEU A 144 18.40 13.79 17.28
CA LEU A 144 17.10 14.39 17.12
C LEU A 144 17.23 15.90 17.25
N HIS A 145 16.95 16.62 16.19
CA HIS A 145 17.03 18.08 16.13
C HIS A 145 15.73 18.66 15.58
N SER A 146 15.28 19.76 16.19
CA SER A 146 14.13 20.52 15.73
C SER A 146 14.42 22.00 15.90
N ASP A 147 14.19 22.79 14.85
CA ASP A 147 14.32 24.26 14.90
C ASP A 147 13.21 24.92 15.73
N ALA A 148 12.18 24.16 16.14
CA ALA A 148 11.10 24.63 16.98
C ALA A 148 11.06 23.82 18.27
N ASN A 149 10.03 23.03 18.48
CA ASN A 149 9.82 22.27 19.71
C ASN A 149 9.93 20.76 19.47
N ILE A 150 10.44 20.04 20.45
CA ILE A 150 10.32 18.59 20.55
C ILE A 150 9.27 18.31 21.64
N ASN A 151 8.11 17.78 21.22
CA ASN A 151 7.03 17.43 22.13
C ASN A 151 6.99 15.91 22.31
N MET A 152 7.16 15.47 23.55
CA MET A 152 7.03 14.06 23.92
C MET A 152 5.85 13.89 24.89
N HIS A 153 4.94 13.01 24.56
CA HIS A 153 3.79 12.69 25.40
C HIS A 153 3.62 11.19 25.52
N ALA A 154 3.39 10.71 26.71
CA ALA A 154 3.07 9.32 26.97
C ALA A 154 1.89 9.24 27.94
N ALA A 155 0.90 8.39 27.66
CA ALA A 155 -0.18 8.10 28.62
C ALA A 155 0.31 7.38 29.87
N GLY A 156 1.43 6.67 29.78
CA GLY A 156 2.12 6.02 30.87
C GLY A 156 3.37 6.79 31.29
N SER A 157 4.54 6.20 31.13
CA SER A 157 5.81 6.78 31.59
C SER A 157 6.74 7.06 30.41
N ILE A 158 7.49 8.16 30.50
CA ILE A 158 8.69 8.42 29.69
C ILE A 158 9.90 8.00 30.53
N ARG A 159 10.71 7.07 30.01
CA ARG A 159 11.94 6.60 30.68
C ARG A 159 13.14 6.93 29.81
N MET A 160 14.09 7.63 30.38
CA MET A 160 15.39 7.94 29.77
C MET A 160 16.48 7.34 30.63
N GLY A 161 17.46 6.70 30.03
CA GLY A 161 18.59 6.12 30.73
C GLY A 161 19.85 6.24 29.90
N ALA A 162 20.97 6.50 30.53
CA ALA A 162 22.31 6.43 29.97
C ALA A 162 23.17 5.57 30.88
N GLU A 163 24.11 4.80 30.30
CA GLU A 163 25.00 3.96 31.10
C GLU A 163 26.12 4.76 31.78
N THR A 164 26.48 5.92 31.24
CA THR A 164 27.53 6.78 31.79
C THR A 164 26.97 8.12 32.29
N ASP A 165 26.55 8.99 31.37
CA ASP A 165 26.13 10.35 31.73
C ASP A 165 24.84 10.76 31.01
N MET A 166 23.96 11.46 31.72
CA MET A 166 22.84 12.20 31.16
C MET A 166 23.12 13.70 31.35
N ILE A 167 23.46 14.38 30.26
CA ILE A 167 23.74 15.82 30.28
C ILE A 167 22.48 16.57 29.85
N GLN A 168 21.99 17.46 30.70
CA GLN A 168 20.82 18.33 30.44
C GLN A 168 21.28 19.77 30.11
#